data_eb7afc08e01601ac9c572ac812b02c54
#
_entry.id   eb7afc08e01601ac9c572ac812b02c54
#
_cell.length_a   1.000
_cell.length_b   1.000
_cell.length_c   1.000
_cell.angle_alpha   90.00
_cell.angle_beta   90.00
_cell.angle_gamma   90.00
#
_symmetry.space_group_name_H-M   'P 1'
#
loop_
_entity.id
_entity.type
_entity.pdbx_description
1 polymer ?
#
loop_
_entity_poly.entity_id
_entity_poly.type
_entity_poly.pdbx_seq_one_letter_code
_entity_poly.pdbx_strand_id
1 'polypeptide(L)'
;TSQLIRHNPKKIFVIEKDENLALKLSNDFKDEIEVFNNDILKINEKKICDDELVVFGNLPYNISTEILCKWILNLDKNNFWFSYLILMFQKEVADRIISNFNTYSYGRLSVLSNWKLDIKKICDVKPNSFSPRPKVDSSLLFFKPKKNFYEIDSPKNLEKITRIFFSQRRKMLKKPFNQLFNGNLDIVNKLKIDLNLRPQNLNFDTYYKLTQEYENLTR
;
A
#
# COMPACT_ATOMS: atom_id res chain seq x y z
N THR A 1 12.19 15.64 -10.37
CA THR A 1 11.35 16.45 -11.28
C THR A 1 12.08 16.66 -12.62
N SER A 2 13.28 17.26 -12.63
CA SER A 2 14.02 17.61 -13.87
C SER A 2 14.21 16.44 -14.86
N GLN A 3 14.42 15.21 -14.37
CA GLN A 3 14.55 14.04 -15.24
C GLN A 3 13.20 13.65 -15.87
N LEU A 4 12.09 13.82 -15.17
CA LEU A 4 10.77 13.54 -15.72
C LEU A 4 10.39 14.53 -16.84
N ILE A 5 10.72 15.80 -16.68
CA ILE A 5 10.48 16.85 -17.67
C ILE A 5 11.14 16.50 -19.02
N ARG A 6 12.36 15.94 -18.99
CA ARG A 6 13.09 15.54 -20.21
C ARG A 6 12.37 14.46 -21.07
N HIS A 7 11.41 13.75 -20.51
CA HIS A 7 10.59 12.78 -21.23
C HIS A 7 9.30 13.37 -21.82
N ASN A 8 9.17 14.71 -21.82
CA ASN A 8 8.05 15.45 -22.40
C ASN A 8 6.67 14.92 -21.97
N PRO A 9 6.41 14.79 -20.66
CA PRO A 9 5.09 14.38 -20.20
C PRO A 9 4.04 15.45 -20.55
N LYS A 10 2.79 15.04 -20.71
CA LYS A 10 1.68 15.95 -21.00
C LYS A 10 1.54 17.04 -19.91
N LYS A 11 1.71 16.66 -18.65
CA LYS A 11 1.67 17.54 -17.47
C LYS A 11 2.36 16.89 -16.29
N ILE A 12 2.98 17.67 -15.41
CA ILE A 12 3.56 17.19 -14.15
C ILE A 12 2.90 17.90 -12.98
N PHE A 13 2.37 17.11 -12.05
CA PHE A 13 1.86 17.58 -10.77
C PHE A 13 2.85 17.22 -9.68
N VAL A 14 3.18 18.16 -8.81
CA VAL A 14 4.07 17.94 -7.67
C VAL A 14 3.32 18.28 -6.38
N ILE A 15 3.37 17.35 -5.42
CA ILE A 15 2.80 17.56 -4.10
C ILE A 15 3.97 17.74 -3.12
N GLU A 16 4.10 18.90 -2.51
CA GLU A 16 5.13 19.21 -1.54
C GLU A 16 4.53 19.91 -0.32
N LYS A 17 4.86 19.40 0.87
CA LYS A 17 4.33 19.92 2.12
C LYS A 17 5.12 21.12 2.65
N ASP A 18 6.43 21.11 2.43
CA ASP A 18 7.30 22.20 2.84
C ASP A 18 7.09 23.40 1.91
N GLU A 19 6.68 24.55 2.49
CA GLU A 19 6.35 25.76 1.76
C GLU A 19 7.57 26.32 1.01
N ASN A 20 8.75 26.30 1.63
CA ASN A 20 9.98 26.82 1.00
C ASN A 20 10.39 25.96 -0.20
N LEU A 21 10.27 24.62 -0.06
CA LEU A 21 10.54 23.69 -1.16
C LEU A 21 9.50 23.82 -2.28
N ALA A 22 8.23 24.00 -1.95
CA ALA A 22 7.15 24.20 -2.92
C ALA A 22 7.38 25.51 -3.73
N LEU A 23 7.71 26.63 -3.05
CA LEU A 23 8.06 27.89 -3.70
C LEU A 23 9.29 27.75 -4.59
N LYS A 24 10.33 27.06 -4.11
CA LYS A 24 11.52 26.81 -4.90
C LYS A 24 11.21 26.01 -6.16
N LEU A 25 10.42 24.93 -6.05
CA LEU A 25 10.01 24.13 -7.20
C LEU A 25 9.23 24.95 -8.22
N SER A 26 8.28 25.78 -7.76
CA SER A 26 7.52 26.68 -8.65
C SER A 26 8.40 27.69 -9.37
N ASN A 27 9.42 28.23 -8.69
CA ASN A 27 10.36 29.18 -9.31
C ASN A 27 11.33 28.53 -10.28
N ASP A 28 11.84 27.32 -9.93
CA ASP A 28 12.84 26.60 -10.72
C ASP A 28 12.26 26.02 -12.02
N PHE A 29 10.98 25.57 -11.98
CA PHE A 29 10.35 24.88 -13.11
C PHE A 29 9.18 25.63 -13.75
N LYS A 30 8.74 26.74 -13.17
CA LYS A 30 7.69 27.65 -13.73
C LYS A 30 6.49 26.87 -14.32
N ASP A 31 6.27 27.05 -15.62
CA ASP A 31 5.13 26.48 -16.35
C ASP A 31 5.28 24.99 -16.69
N GLU A 32 6.44 24.37 -16.39
CA GLU A 32 6.68 22.97 -16.69
C GLU A 32 6.01 22.02 -15.67
N ILE A 33 5.65 22.53 -14.48
CA ILE A 33 5.01 21.75 -13.41
C ILE A 33 3.90 22.55 -12.73
N GLU A 34 2.93 21.85 -12.17
CA GLU A 34 1.95 22.43 -11.25
C GLU A 34 2.23 21.92 -9.83
N VAL A 35 2.50 22.85 -8.91
CA VAL A 35 2.87 22.53 -7.52
C VAL A 35 1.67 22.71 -6.58
N PHE A 36 1.31 21.65 -5.87
CA PHE A 36 0.34 21.67 -4.78
C PHE A 36 1.10 21.72 -3.45
N ASN A 37 1.13 22.88 -2.80
CA ASN A 37 1.67 22.99 -1.44
C ASN A 37 0.67 22.42 -0.45
N ASN A 38 0.74 21.12 -0.21
CA ASN A 38 -0.20 20.41 0.66
C ASN A 38 0.40 19.11 1.22
N ASP A 39 -0.22 18.61 2.29
CA ASP A 39 0.12 17.31 2.86
C ASP A 39 -0.50 16.19 2.03
N ILE A 40 0.32 15.29 1.48
CA ILE A 40 -0.11 14.14 0.67
C ILE A 40 -1.15 13.26 1.40
N LEU A 41 -1.10 13.19 2.72
CA LEU A 41 -2.07 12.43 3.51
C LEU A 41 -3.47 13.08 3.51
N LYS A 42 -3.58 14.38 3.20
CA LYS A 42 -4.84 15.13 3.18
C LYS A 42 -5.41 15.37 1.78
N ILE A 43 -4.62 15.15 0.73
CA ILE A 43 -5.06 15.34 -0.65
C ILE A 43 -6.01 14.20 -1.06
N ASN A 44 -6.98 14.54 -1.91
CA ASN A 44 -7.74 13.57 -2.69
C ASN A 44 -7.13 13.54 -4.10
N GLU A 45 -6.40 12.49 -4.39
CA GLU A 45 -5.63 12.32 -5.63
C GLU A 45 -6.53 12.33 -6.88
N LYS A 46 -7.77 11.85 -6.77
CA LYS A 46 -8.77 11.86 -7.85
C LYS A 46 -9.19 13.28 -8.32
N LYS A 47 -8.93 14.29 -7.49
CA LYS A 47 -9.24 15.69 -7.81
C LYS A 47 -8.08 16.45 -8.45
N ILE A 48 -6.92 15.80 -8.61
CA ILE A 48 -5.75 16.43 -9.22
C ILE A 48 -5.89 16.46 -10.74
N CYS A 49 -6.38 15.36 -11.32
CA CYS A 49 -6.54 15.24 -12.77
C CYS A 49 -7.65 14.22 -13.07
N ASP A 50 -8.35 14.41 -14.19
CA ASP A 50 -9.37 13.49 -14.68
C ASP A 50 -8.74 12.28 -15.41
N ASP A 51 -7.52 12.44 -15.94
CA ASP A 51 -6.76 11.36 -16.57
C ASP A 51 -6.09 10.47 -15.51
N GLU A 52 -5.82 9.19 -15.84
CA GLU A 52 -5.02 8.31 -15.01
C GLU A 52 -3.57 8.80 -14.90
N LEU A 53 -3.08 8.90 -13.69
CA LEU A 53 -1.73 9.38 -13.39
C LEU A 53 -0.68 8.27 -13.43
N VAL A 54 0.54 8.63 -13.77
CA VAL A 54 1.76 7.87 -13.47
C VAL A 54 2.43 8.53 -12.27
N VAL A 55 2.60 7.78 -11.18
CA VAL A 55 3.11 8.35 -9.93
C VAL A 55 4.54 7.92 -9.67
N PHE A 56 5.42 8.88 -9.44
CA PHE A 56 6.77 8.67 -8.96
C PHE A 56 6.90 9.23 -7.54
N GLY A 57 7.29 8.39 -6.59
CA GLY A 57 7.39 8.79 -5.19
C GLY A 57 8.70 8.38 -4.52
N ASN A 58 9.53 9.38 -4.20
CA ASN A 58 10.56 9.24 -3.18
C ASN A 58 9.95 9.70 -1.85
N LEU A 59 9.15 8.81 -1.24
CA LEU A 59 8.33 9.13 -0.09
C LEU A 59 9.17 9.29 1.19
N PRO A 60 8.81 10.21 2.10
CA PRO A 60 9.42 10.26 3.42
C PRO A 60 9.21 8.93 4.14
N TYR A 61 10.29 8.31 4.62
CA TYR A 61 10.26 6.93 5.15
C TYR A 61 9.31 6.74 6.34
N ASN A 62 9.18 7.76 7.18
CA ASN A 62 8.31 7.73 8.36
C ASN A 62 6.81 7.64 8.05
N ILE A 63 6.37 8.09 6.88
CA ILE A 63 4.95 8.09 6.45
C ILE A 63 4.70 7.27 5.18
N SER A 64 5.71 6.68 4.58
CA SER A 64 5.61 5.98 3.29
C SER A 64 4.58 4.83 3.31
N THR A 65 4.51 4.08 4.39
CA THR A 65 3.52 3.00 4.58
C THR A 65 2.11 3.53 4.79
N GLU A 66 1.97 4.68 5.47
CA GLU A 66 0.68 5.33 5.68
C GLU A 66 0.11 5.86 4.37
N ILE A 67 0.94 6.49 3.53
CA ILE A 67 0.57 6.94 2.19
C ILE A 67 0.12 5.76 1.34
N LEU A 68 0.89 4.67 1.30
CA LEU A 68 0.53 3.48 0.52
C LEU A 68 -0.79 2.86 1.00
N CYS A 69 -0.98 2.71 2.31
CA CYS A 69 -2.22 2.19 2.87
C CYS A 69 -3.42 3.10 2.55
N LYS A 70 -3.28 4.44 2.70
CA LYS A 70 -4.30 5.41 2.31
C LYS A 70 -4.73 5.20 0.86
N TRP A 71 -3.77 5.09 -0.06
CA TRP A 71 -4.07 4.90 -1.47
C TRP A 71 -4.81 3.60 -1.73
N ILE A 72 -4.33 2.46 -1.20
CA ILE A 72 -4.94 1.14 -1.40
C ILE A 72 -6.38 1.10 -0.84
N LEU A 73 -6.60 1.63 0.36
CA LEU A 73 -7.90 1.60 1.02
C LEU A 73 -8.93 2.48 0.32
N ASN A 74 -8.49 3.56 -0.35
CA ASN A 74 -9.34 4.51 -1.07
C ASN A 74 -9.49 4.20 -2.56
N LEU A 75 -8.93 3.10 -3.07
CA LEU A 75 -9.13 2.68 -4.46
C LEU A 75 -10.55 2.15 -4.66
N ASP A 76 -11.26 2.68 -5.66
CA ASP A 76 -12.55 2.16 -6.10
C ASP A 76 -12.38 0.97 -7.06
N LYS A 77 -13.40 0.12 -7.14
CA LYS A 77 -13.41 -1.06 -8.00
C LYS A 77 -13.20 -0.73 -9.48
N ASN A 78 -13.81 0.35 -9.95
CA ASN A 78 -13.97 0.66 -11.37
C ASN A 78 -13.17 1.89 -11.81
N ASN A 79 -12.47 2.56 -10.90
CA ASN A 79 -11.76 3.79 -11.22
C ASN A 79 -10.49 3.95 -10.40
N PHE A 80 -9.41 3.42 -10.93
CA PHE A 80 -8.07 3.71 -10.41
C PHE A 80 -7.66 5.10 -10.93
N TRP A 81 -7.23 5.98 -10.02
CA TRP A 81 -6.74 7.31 -10.38
C TRP A 81 -5.31 7.29 -10.94
N PHE A 82 -4.69 6.11 -11.04
CA PHE A 82 -3.35 5.92 -11.60
C PHE A 82 -3.28 4.65 -12.47
N SER A 83 -2.43 4.70 -13.50
CA SER A 83 -2.08 3.54 -14.33
C SER A 83 -1.03 2.67 -13.64
N TYR A 84 -0.03 3.30 -13.00
CA TYR A 84 0.97 2.63 -12.16
C TYR A 84 1.67 3.61 -11.21
N LEU A 85 2.27 3.04 -10.15
CA LEU A 85 3.08 3.77 -9.20
C LEU A 85 4.51 3.21 -9.22
N ILE A 86 5.49 4.09 -9.12
CA ILE A 86 6.90 3.75 -8.90
C ILE A 86 7.33 4.43 -7.61
N LEU A 87 7.44 3.65 -6.54
CA LEU A 87 7.63 4.17 -5.19
C LEU A 87 8.88 3.60 -4.55
N MET A 88 9.60 4.45 -3.83
CA MET A 88 10.78 4.06 -3.08
C MET A 88 10.46 3.92 -1.59
N PHE A 89 10.93 2.81 -1.02
CA PHE A 89 10.80 2.49 0.40
C PHE A 89 12.15 2.10 0.99
N GLN A 90 12.27 2.15 2.31
CA GLN A 90 13.34 1.42 2.98
C GLN A 90 13.28 -0.05 2.61
N LYS A 91 14.43 -0.71 2.42
CA LYS A 91 14.49 -2.10 1.95
C LYS A 91 13.64 -3.05 2.81
N GLU A 92 13.70 -2.92 4.13
CA GLU A 92 12.89 -3.76 5.04
C GLU A 92 11.38 -3.57 4.80
N VAL A 93 10.94 -2.34 4.56
CA VAL A 93 9.52 -2.04 4.25
C VAL A 93 9.14 -2.62 2.89
N ALA A 94 9.98 -2.46 1.88
CA ALA A 94 9.77 -3.04 0.57
C ALA A 94 9.67 -4.57 0.62
N ASP A 95 10.56 -5.21 1.37
CA ASP A 95 10.56 -6.67 1.57
C ASP A 95 9.26 -7.13 2.26
N ARG A 96 8.69 -6.35 3.20
CA ARG A 96 7.37 -6.63 3.78
C ARG A 96 6.23 -6.46 2.78
N ILE A 97 6.28 -5.45 1.91
CA ILE A 97 5.24 -5.21 0.90
C ILE A 97 5.14 -6.39 -0.07
N ILE A 98 6.28 -6.90 -0.56
CA ILE A 98 6.33 -7.96 -1.56
C ILE A 98 6.34 -9.38 -0.98
N SER A 99 6.39 -9.53 0.34
CA SER A 99 6.47 -10.83 1.01
C SER A 99 5.23 -11.68 0.79
N ASN A 100 5.45 -12.99 0.66
CA ASN A 100 4.40 -13.99 0.56
C ASN A 100 4.22 -14.76 1.88
N PHE A 101 3.11 -15.48 2.03
CA PHE A 101 2.83 -16.30 3.22
C PHE A 101 3.96 -17.33 3.48
N ASN A 102 4.08 -17.77 4.73
CA ASN A 102 5.17 -18.62 5.21
C ASN A 102 6.57 -17.97 5.19
N THR A 103 6.68 -16.68 4.96
CA THR A 103 7.97 -15.97 5.05
C THR A 103 8.06 -15.09 6.31
N TYR A 104 9.30 -14.77 6.71
CA TYR A 104 9.55 -13.95 7.90
C TYR A 104 8.97 -12.53 7.79
N SER A 105 9.03 -11.92 6.62
CA SER A 105 8.59 -10.53 6.41
C SER A 105 7.09 -10.40 6.12
N TYR A 106 6.38 -11.53 5.88
CA TYR A 106 4.96 -11.52 5.60
C TYR A 106 4.14 -10.97 6.76
N GLY A 107 3.20 -10.09 6.48
CA GLY A 107 2.40 -9.44 7.50
C GLY A 107 1.23 -8.62 6.95
N ARG A 108 0.66 -7.79 7.81
CA ARG A 108 -0.46 -6.90 7.47
C ARG A 108 -0.22 -6.11 6.18
N LEU A 109 0.97 -5.51 6.05
CA LEU A 109 1.31 -4.68 4.89
C LEU A 109 1.31 -5.51 3.60
N SER A 110 1.83 -6.76 3.65
CA SER A 110 1.80 -7.68 2.52
C SER A 110 0.36 -7.95 2.05
N VAL A 111 -0.54 -8.27 3.00
CA VAL A 111 -1.95 -8.58 2.68
C VAL A 111 -2.66 -7.37 2.08
N LEU A 112 -2.52 -6.20 2.68
CA LEU A 112 -3.15 -4.97 2.20
C LEU A 112 -2.63 -4.60 0.80
N SER A 113 -1.31 -4.60 0.61
CA SER A 113 -0.69 -4.17 -0.64
C SER A 113 -1.04 -5.09 -1.82
N ASN A 114 -1.10 -6.39 -1.58
CA ASN A 114 -1.40 -7.37 -2.62
C ASN A 114 -2.90 -7.58 -2.88
N TRP A 115 -3.78 -6.86 -2.21
CA TRP A 115 -5.22 -6.98 -2.45
C TRP A 115 -5.62 -6.49 -3.85
N LYS A 116 -5.30 -5.24 -4.18
CA LYS A 116 -5.72 -4.60 -5.44
C LYS A 116 -4.56 -4.33 -6.41
N LEU A 117 -3.33 -4.62 -6.02
CA LEU A 117 -2.14 -4.26 -6.78
C LEU A 117 -1.26 -5.49 -7.08
N ASP A 118 -0.76 -5.55 -8.31
CA ASP A 118 0.38 -6.37 -8.69
C ASP A 118 1.65 -5.58 -8.39
N ILE A 119 2.59 -6.21 -7.67
CA ILE A 119 3.76 -5.51 -7.14
C ILE A 119 5.02 -6.22 -7.61
N LYS A 120 5.98 -5.45 -8.13
CA LYS A 120 7.29 -5.95 -8.54
C LYS A 120 8.39 -5.07 -7.98
N LYS A 121 9.48 -5.69 -7.53
CA LYS A 121 10.70 -4.97 -7.19
C LYS A 121 11.47 -4.68 -8.46
N ILE A 122 11.86 -3.41 -8.64
CA ILE A 122 12.67 -2.96 -9.77
C ILE A 122 14.15 -3.15 -9.42
N CYS A 123 14.61 -2.52 -8.34
CA CYS A 123 16.01 -2.59 -7.89
C CYS A 123 16.15 -2.20 -6.42
N ASP A 124 17.32 -2.49 -5.85
CA ASP A 124 17.78 -1.94 -4.60
C ASP A 124 18.67 -0.72 -4.87
N VAL A 125 18.57 0.30 -4.02
CA VAL A 125 19.33 1.55 -4.12
C VAL A 125 20.17 1.72 -2.86
N LYS A 126 21.48 1.84 -3.03
CA LYS A 126 22.41 1.98 -1.93
C LYS A 126 22.38 3.40 -1.31
N PRO A 127 22.68 3.55 -0.01
CA PRO A 127 22.70 4.84 0.66
C PRO A 127 23.58 5.90 0.00
N ASN A 128 24.65 5.49 -0.68
CA ASN A 128 25.59 6.40 -1.37
C ASN A 128 24.94 7.17 -2.54
N SER A 129 23.76 6.72 -3.02
CA SER A 129 23.01 7.38 -4.10
C SER A 129 22.17 8.58 -3.61
N PHE A 130 22.21 8.90 -2.34
CA PHE A 130 21.38 9.95 -1.74
C PHE A 130 22.21 11.06 -1.08
N SER A 131 21.68 12.27 -1.10
CA SER A 131 22.15 13.41 -0.35
C SER A 131 20.98 14.14 0.32
N PRO A 132 20.90 14.17 1.65
CA PRO A 132 21.75 13.48 2.62
C PRO A 132 21.63 11.95 2.57
N ARG A 133 22.70 11.27 2.95
CA ARG A 133 22.78 9.80 2.91
C ARG A 133 21.90 9.16 4.00
N PRO A 134 20.94 8.27 3.67
CA PRO A 134 20.17 7.52 4.66
C PRO A 134 21.03 6.44 5.33
N LYS A 135 20.53 5.93 6.48
CA LYS A 135 21.25 4.88 7.25
C LYS A 135 21.05 3.47 6.68
N VAL A 136 20.07 3.26 5.79
CA VAL A 136 19.65 1.94 5.32
C VAL A 136 19.51 1.92 3.81
N ASP A 137 19.61 0.73 3.22
CA ASP A 137 19.31 0.50 1.80
C ASP A 137 17.83 0.83 1.52
N SER A 138 17.55 1.22 0.29
CA SER A 138 16.21 1.46 -0.24
C SER A 138 15.89 0.47 -1.35
N SER A 139 14.62 0.29 -1.66
CA SER A 139 14.17 -0.49 -2.81
C SER A 139 13.13 0.29 -3.57
N LEU A 140 13.20 0.20 -4.89
CA LEU A 140 12.23 0.77 -5.81
C LEU A 140 11.22 -0.31 -6.18
N LEU A 141 9.94 -0.05 -5.93
CA LEU A 141 8.84 -0.96 -6.24
C LEU A 141 7.94 -0.36 -7.32
N PHE A 142 7.49 -1.22 -8.21
CA PHE A 142 6.48 -0.94 -9.22
C PHE A 142 5.14 -1.54 -8.79
N PHE A 143 4.06 -0.76 -8.89
CA PHE A 143 2.71 -1.17 -8.54
C PHE A 143 1.79 -0.94 -9.72
N LYS A 144 1.01 -1.94 -10.06
CA LYS A 144 0.00 -1.86 -11.12
C LYS A 144 -1.35 -2.33 -10.59
N PRO A 145 -2.48 -1.67 -10.91
CA PRO A 145 -3.80 -2.16 -10.57
C PRO A 145 -4.06 -3.56 -11.13
N LYS A 146 -4.64 -4.44 -10.30
CA LYS A 146 -5.14 -5.73 -10.74
C LYS A 146 -6.44 -5.57 -11.50
N LYS A 147 -6.63 -6.34 -12.56
CA LYS A 147 -7.92 -6.42 -13.28
C LYS A 147 -9.01 -7.06 -12.43
N ASN A 148 -8.64 -8.09 -11.66
CA ASN A 148 -9.56 -8.83 -10.79
C ASN A 148 -8.99 -8.89 -9.38
N PHE A 149 -9.82 -8.63 -8.38
CA PHE A 149 -9.50 -8.74 -6.96
C PHE A 149 -10.75 -9.07 -6.15
N TYR A 150 -10.58 -9.53 -4.92
CA TYR A 150 -11.70 -9.84 -4.04
C TYR A 150 -12.50 -8.59 -3.73
N GLU A 151 -13.81 -8.66 -3.93
CA GLU A 151 -14.74 -7.62 -3.54
C GLU A 151 -14.91 -7.63 -2.02
N ILE A 152 -14.65 -6.50 -1.41
CA ILE A 152 -14.80 -6.24 0.02
C ILE A 152 -15.59 -4.94 0.12
N ASP A 153 -16.71 -4.96 0.82
CA ASP A 153 -17.63 -3.82 0.91
C ASP A 153 -16.98 -2.63 1.62
N SER A 154 -16.29 -2.91 2.71
CA SER A 154 -15.53 -1.90 3.44
C SER A 154 -14.05 -2.25 3.54
N PRO A 155 -13.16 -1.51 2.87
CA PRO A 155 -11.71 -1.68 2.99
C PRO A 155 -11.21 -1.66 4.45
N LYS A 156 -11.91 -0.93 5.33
CA LYS A 156 -11.62 -0.89 6.77
C LYS A 156 -11.79 -2.26 7.46
N ASN A 157 -12.62 -3.15 6.92
CA ASN A 157 -12.80 -4.49 7.46
C ASN A 157 -11.55 -5.35 7.21
N LEU A 158 -10.95 -5.28 6.02
CA LEU A 158 -9.67 -5.95 5.74
C LEU A 158 -8.55 -5.39 6.64
N GLU A 159 -8.54 -4.07 6.84
CA GLU A 159 -7.60 -3.43 7.74
C GLU A 159 -7.78 -3.92 9.19
N LYS A 160 -9.02 -4.00 9.68
CA LYS A 160 -9.37 -4.50 11.02
C LYS A 160 -8.93 -5.95 11.21
N ILE A 161 -9.28 -6.83 10.27
CA ILE A 161 -8.94 -8.26 10.32
C ILE A 161 -7.43 -8.44 10.34
N THR A 162 -6.73 -7.86 9.38
CA THR A 162 -5.28 -7.99 9.32
C THR A 162 -4.59 -7.42 10.55
N ARG A 163 -5.07 -6.32 11.12
CA ARG A 163 -4.56 -5.75 12.36
C ARG A 163 -4.73 -6.71 13.53
N ILE A 164 -5.91 -7.32 13.71
CA ILE A 164 -6.20 -8.22 14.84
C ILE A 164 -5.36 -9.50 14.71
N PHE A 165 -5.31 -10.11 13.52
CA PHE A 165 -4.53 -11.33 13.31
C PHE A 165 -3.04 -11.08 13.52
N PHE A 166 -2.46 -10.06 12.92
CA PHE A 166 -1.02 -9.78 13.01
C PHE A 166 -0.58 -9.10 14.31
N SER A 167 -1.49 -8.55 15.12
CA SER A 167 -1.14 -8.11 16.49
C SER A 167 -0.68 -9.28 17.36
N GLN A 168 -1.08 -10.50 17.03
CA GLN A 168 -0.73 -11.73 17.71
C GLN A 168 0.04 -12.71 16.82
N ARG A 169 0.92 -12.19 15.96
CA ARG A 169 1.65 -12.93 14.92
C ARG A 169 2.28 -14.24 15.37
N ARG A 170 2.77 -14.32 16.61
CA ARG A 170 3.42 -15.52 17.18
C ARG A 170 2.47 -16.51 17.82
N LYS A 171 1.18 -16.16 17.97
CA LYS A 171 0.14 -17.02 18.55
C LYS A 171 -0.63 -17.75 17.47
N MET A 172 -1.30 -18.87 17.86
CA MET A 172 -2.20 -19.60 16.98
C MET A 172 -3.41 -18.77 16.57
N LEU A 173 -4.00 -19.09 15.43
CA LEU A 173 -5.16 -18.39 14.86
C LEU A 173 -6.41 -18.43 15.73
N LYS A 174 -6.54 -19.44 16.61
CA LYS A 174 -7.70 -19.64 17.48
C LYS A 174 -8.10 -18.35 18.24
N LYS A 175 -7.12 -17.61 18.80
CA LYS A 175 -7.41 -16.42 19.59
C LYS A 175 -7.93 -15.24 18.76
N PRO A 176 -7.24 -14.76 17.71
CA PRO A 176 -7.76 -13.69 16.85
C PRO A 176 -9.02 -14.09 16.09
N PHE A 177 -9.18 -15.38 15.73
CA PHE A 177 -10.39 -15.89 15.12
C PHE A 177 -11.60 -15.79 16.08
N ASN A 178 -11.46 -16.27 17.32
CA ASN A 178 -12.53 -16.16 18.31
C ASN A 178 -12.93 -14.70 18.60
N GLN A 179 -11.96 -13.80 18.60
CA GLN A 179 -12.22 -12.37 18.81
C GLN A 179 -13.11 -11.74 17.71
N LEU A 180 -13.00 -12.21 16.47
CA LEU A 180 -13.70 -11.64 15.31
C LEU A 180 -14.97 -12.42 14.94
N PHE A 181 -14.97 -13.73 15.14
CA PHE A 181 -15.99 -14.65 14.64
C PHE A 181 -16.69 -15.43 15.75
N ASN A 182 -16.45 -15.10 17.03
CA ASN A 182 -17.05 -15.77 18.19
C ASN A 182 -16.92 -17.32 18.16
N GLY A 183 -15.84 -17.82 17.56
CA GLY A 183 -15.58 -19.25 17.45
C GLY A 183 -16.48 -19.99 16.44
N ASN A 184 -17.07 -19.29 15.48
CA ASN A 184 -17.95 -19.86 14.45
C ASN A 184 -17.22 -20.93 13.62
N LEU A 185 -17.54 -22.22 13.88
CA LEU A 185 -16.92 -23.37 13.21
C LEU A 185 -17.36 -23.53 11.76
N ASP A 186 -18.50 -23.00 11.35
CA ASP A 186 -18.97 -23.08 9.97
C ASP A 186 -18.03 -22.32 9.04
N ILE A 187 -17.53 -21.16 9.48
CA ILE A 187 -16.53 -20.37 8.73
C ILE A 187 -15.20 -21.14 8.65
N VAL A 188 -14.78 -21.78 9.75
CA VAL A 188 -13.56 -22.61 9.79
C VAL A 188 -13.66 -23.73 8.75
N ASN A 189 -14.78 -24.45 8.75
CA ASN A 189 -15.03 -25.58 7.83
C ASN A 189 -15.14 -25.10 6.38
N LYS A 190 -15.91 -24.03 6.13
CA LYS A 190 -16.11 -23.41 4.81
C LYS A 190 -14.79 -22.96 4.16
N LEU A 191 -13.92 -22.32 4.94
CA LEU A 191 -12.64 -21.82 4.46
C LEU A 191 -11.49 -22.81 4.64
N LYS A 192 -11.75 -23.99 5.24
CA LYS A 192 -10.76 -25.05 5.52
C LYS A 192 -9.55 -24.50 6.30
N ILE A 193 -9.80 -23.74 7.35
CA ILE A 193 -8.76 -23.09 8.16
C ILE A 193 -8.35 -24.01 9.30
N ASP A 194 -7.07 -24.34 9.42
CA ASP A 194 -6.50 -24.92 10.62
C ASP A 194 -6.19 -23.83 11.66
N LEU A 195 -6.96 -23.79 12.74
CA LEU A 195 -6.81 -22.81 13.82
C LEU A 195 -5.51 -22.97 14.64
N ASN A 196 -4.77 -24.08 14.47
CA ASN A 196 -3.46 -24.28 15.09
C ASN A 196 -2.33 -23.58 14.32
N LEU A 197 -2.56 -23.15 13.09
CA LEU A 197 -1.63 -22.33 12.32
C LEU A 197 -1.45 -20.95 12.96
N ARG A 198 -0.47 -20.20 12.46
CA ARG A 198 -0.23 -18.81 12.85
C ARG A 198 -0.69 -17.85 11.73
N PRO A 199 -0.92 -16.56 12.02
CA PRO A 199 -1.32 -15.57 11.03
C PRO A 199 -0.45 -15.54 9.78
N GLN A 200 0.84 -15.75 9.92
CA GLN A 200 1.77 -15.76 8.78
C GLN A 200 1.66 -16.99 7.86
N ASN A 201 0.92 -18.02 8.28
CA ASN A 201 0.72 -19.23 7.47
C ASN A 201 -0.53 -19.16 6.58
N LEU A 202 -1.41 -18.15 6.79
CA LEU A 202 -2.54 -17.92 5.91
C LEU A 202 -2.12 -17.16 4.66
N ASN A 203 -2.55 -17.63 3.49
CA ASN A 203 -2.34 -16.93 2.23
C ASN A 203 -3.25 -15.70 2.07
N PHE A 204 -3.03 -14.91 1.04
CA PHE A 204 -3.80 -13.71 0.74
C PHE A 204 -5.29 -14.01 0.57
N ASP A 205 -5.64 -15.03 -0.20
CA ASP A 205 -7.02 -15.42 -0.49
C ASP A 205 -7.81 -15.72 0.78
N THR A 206 -7.19 -16.41 1.74
CA THR A 206 -7.84 -16.73 3.01
C THR A 206 -8.16 -15.45 3.79
N TYR A 207 -7.27 -14.45 3.80
CA TYR A 207 -7.56 -13.16 4.44
C TYR A 207 -8.71 -12.42 3.77
N TYR A 208 -8.77 -12.41 2.44
CA TYR A 208 -9.84 -11.74 1.71
C TYR A 208 -11.19 -12.44 1.93
N LYS A 209 -11.22 -13.77 1.88
CA LYS A 209 -12.41 -14.58 2.20
C LYS A 209 -12.86 -14.40 3.65
N LEU A 210 -11.93 -14.39 4.61
CA LEU A 210 -12.25 -14.06 6.01
C LEU A 210 -12.89 -12.68 6.15
N THR A 211 -12.43 -11.71 5.35
CA THR A 211 -13.03 -10.38 5.38
C THR A 211 -14.46 -10.40 4.85
N GLN A 212 -14.73 -11.12 3.77
CA GLN A 212 -16.08 -11.30 3.25
C GLN A 212 -17.01 -12.00 4.25
N GLU A 213 -16.53 -13.06 4.92
CA GLU A 213 -17.31 -13.73 5.97
C GLU A 213 -17.60 -12.80 7.17
N TYR A 214 -16.63 -11.96 7.53
CA TYR A 214 -16.82 -10.95 8.57
C TYR A 214 -17.91 -9.93 8.18
N GLU A 215 -17.91 -9.48 6.92
CA GLU A 215 -18.94 -8.59 6.40
C GLU A 215 -20.33 -9.23 6.41
N ASN A 216 -20.42 -10.50 6.01
CA ASN A 216 -21.68 -11.25 6.05
C ASN A 216 -22.27 -11.40 7.47
N LEU A 217 -21.40 -11.52 8.49
CA LEU A 217 -21.83 -11.62 9.88
C LEU A 217 -22.25 -10.27 10.49
N THR A 218 -21.81 -9.16 9.91
CA THR A 218 -22.01 -7.81 10.46
C THR A 218 -23.04 -6.99 9.70
N ARG A 219 -23.62 -7.57 8.65
CA ARG A 219 -24.81 -7.06 7.95
C ARG A 219 -26.07 -7.37 8.77
#